data_1897af477da14afdb9787f07fb920e03
#
_entry.id   1897af477da14afdb9787f07fb920e03
#
_cell.length_a   1.000
_cell.length_b   1.000
_cell.length_c   1.000
_cell.angle_alpha   90.00
_cell.angle_beta   90.00
_cell.angle_gamma   90.00
#
_symmetry.space_group_name_H-M   'P 1'
#
loop_
_entity.id
_entity.type
_entity.pdbx_description
1 polymer ?
#
loop_
_entity_poly.entity_id
_entity_poly.type
_entity_poly.pdbx_seq_one_letter_code
_entity_poly.pdbx_strand_id
1 'polypeptide(L)'
;MSKPKRYDPAAIETKWQSRWENEKTYACHVDKDKKKYYVLEMFPYPSGNLHMGHVRNYSIGDVVARFKRMQGFNVMHPMGWDAFGLPAENAAIKHNIHPSVWTHANIDNMRAQLKRLGYSYDWDREVATCDEPYYRWEQLFFLRWLEKGLVYRKKASQNWCPHCNTVLANEQVVDGLCWRCDTPVVQKELTQWFLKITDYADELLADLSKLEGGWPDRVLSMQRNWIGKSVGAEITFPLESGEGDIKVFTTRPDTVFGVTFMTLAPEHPLVESLISGKPNEAEARAFIERTHNMDRID
;
A
#
# COMPACT_ATOMS: atom_id res chain seq x y z
N MET A 1 -11.58 -32.51 51.13
CA MET A 1 -10.80 -31.71 50.16
C MET A 1 -11.79 -30.95 49.25
N SER A 2 -11.82 -29.62 49.30
CA SER A 2 -12.66 -28.84 48.40
C SER A 2 -12.18 -29.03 46.96
N LYS A 3 -13.10 -29.29 46.00
CA LYS A 3 -12.78 -29.35 44.57
C LYS A 3 -12.05 -28.10 44.18
N PRO A 4 -10.96 -28.13 43.39
CA PRO A 4 -10.27 -26.97 42.93
C PRO A 4 -11.29 -26.06 42.20
N LYS A 5 -11.30 -24.76 42.54
CA LYS A 5 -12.16 -23.78 41.86
C LYS A 5 -11.86 -23.81 40.36
N ARG A 6 -12.87 -24.14 39.57
CA ARG A 6 -12.75 -24.12 38.13
C ARG A 6 -12.45 -22.67 37.68
N TYR A 7 -11.54 -22.51 36.73
CA TYR A 7 -11.26 -21.21 36.11
C TYR A 7 -12.56 -20.65 35.54
N ASP A 8 -12.90 -19.42 35.93
CA ASP A 8 -14.04 -18.67 35.40
C ASP A 8 -13.51 -17.49 34.59
N PRO A 9 -13.46 -17.62 33.24
CA PRO A 9 -12.92 -16.58 32.37
C PRO A 9 -13.66 -15.24 32.54
N ALA A 10 -15.00 -15.27 32.58
CA ALA A 10 -15.81 -14.07 32.61
C ALA A 10 -15.52 -13.18 33.82
N ALA A 11 -15.40 -13.80 35.01
CA ALA A 11 -15.09 -13.08 36.25
C ALA A 11 -13.63 -12.64 36.32
N ILE A 12 -12.70 -13.54 35.94
CA ILE A 12 -11.26 -13.29 36.10
C ILE A 12 -10.74 -12.29 35.04
N GLU A 13 -11.13 -12.45 33.78
CA GLU A 13 -10.69 -11.57 32.69
C GLU A 13 -11.20 -10.15 32.91
N THR A 14 -12.49 -9.97 33.20
CA THR A 14 -13.07 -8.64 33.46
C THR A 14 -12.37 -7.94 34.62
N LYS A 15 -12.06 -8.69 35.71
CA LYS A 15 -11.33 -8.14 36.86
C LYS A 15 -9.96 -7.60 36.44
N TRP A 16 -9.19 -8.38 35.68
CA TRP A 16 -7.83 -7.98 35.31
C TRP A 16 -7.81 -6.90 34.24
N GLN A 17 -8.70 -6.93 33.26
CA GLN A 17 -8.84 -5.89 32.25
C GLN A 17 -9.17 -4.52 32.91
N SER A 18 -10.13 -4.49 33.82
CA SER A 18 -10.47 -3.27 34.57
C SER A 18 -9.29 -2.77 35.42
N ARG A 19 -8.54 -3.68 36.04
CA ARG A 19 -7.35 -3.29 36.81
C ARG A 19 -6.27 -2.68 35.92
N TRP A 20 -5.93 -3.31 34.79
CA TRP A 20 -4.92 -2.81 33.86
C TRP A 20 -5.30 -1.44 33.29
N GLU A 21 -6.57 -1.22 33.00
CA GLU A 21 -7.07 0.07 32.51
C GLU A 21 -6.96 1.16 33.59
N ASN A 22 -7.44 0.88 34.81
CA ASN A 22 -7.44 1.86 35.92
C ASN A 22 -6.01 2.21 36.37
N GLU A 23 -5.11 1.23 36.44
CA GLU A 23 -3.71 1.41 36.82
C GLU A 23 -2.83 1.89 35.68
N LYS A 24 -3.36 1.99 34.44
CA LYS A 24 -2.59 2.29 33.21
C LYS A 24 -1.34 1.42 33.10
N THR A 25 -1.48 0.13 33.40
CA THR A 25 -0.37 -0.84 33.56
C THR A 25 0.56 -0.87 32.35
N TYR A 26 0.04 -0.59 31.16
CA TYR A 26 0.77 -0.66 29.90
C TYR A 26 1.17 0.68 29.32
N ALA A 27 0.86 1.80 30.00
CA ALA A 27 1.27 3.12 29.58
C ALA A 27 2.82 3.24 29.55
N CYS A 28 3.34 3.80 28.48
CA CYS A 28 4.77 3.97 28.26
C CYS A 28 5.15 5.45 28.40
N HIS A 29 6.06 5.74 29.32
CA HIS A 29 6.63 7.07 29.50
C HIS A 29 8.11 7.09 29.17
N VAL A 30 8.65 8.27 28.90
CA VAL A 30 10.10 8.41 28.68
C VAL A 30 10.86 8.05 29.95
N ASP A 31 11.63 6.96 29.88
CA ASP A 31 12.48 6.48 30.97
C ASP A 31 13.88 6.24 30.39
N LYS A 32 14.86 7.05 30.84
CA LYS A 32 16.23 6.98 30.33
C LYS A 32 17.05 5.83 30.95
N ASP A 33 16.58 5.30 32.06
CA ASP A 33 17.29 4.25 32.80
C ASP A 33 16.89 2.84 32.31
N LYS A 34 15.83 2.74 31.55
CA LYS A 34 15.38 1.48 30.97
C LYS A 34 15.70 1.35 29.49
N LYS A 35 16.12 0.15 29.09
CA LYS A 35 16.31 -0.19 27.69
C LYS A 35 14.95 -0.13 26.97
N LYS A 36 14.91 0.58 25.85
CA LYS A 36 13.68 0.76 25.04
C LYS A 36 13.39 -0.49 24.21
N TYR A 37 12.09 -0.76 24.05
CA TYR A 37 11.62 -1.73 23.07
C TYR A 37 10.34 -1.24 22.43
N TYR A 38 10.28 -1.28 21.10
CA TYR A 38 9.11 -0.86 20.33
C TYR A 38 8.47 -2.08 19.68
N VAL A 39 7.19 -2.32 19.96
CA VAL A 39 6.38 -3.36 19.33
C VAL A 39 5.32 -2.67 18.50
N LEU A 40 5.28 -2.97 17.21
CA LEU A 40 4.32 -2.43 16.27
C LEU A 40 3.73 -3.57 15.44
N GLU A 41 2.43 -3.63 15.39
CA GLU A 41 1.68 -4.41 14.42
C GLU A 41 1.03 -3.49 13.39
N MET A 42 0.62 -4.06 12.27
CA MET A 42 -0.13 -3.35 11.25
C MET A 42 -1.47 -2.87 11.81
N PHE A 43 -1.74 -1.59 11.69
CA PHE A 43 -3.02 -1.02 12.12
C PHE A 43 -4.18 -1.59 11.29
N PRO A 44 -5.30 -1.96 11.93
CA PRO A 44 -6.46 -2.47 11.21
C PRO A 44 -7.23 -1.36 10.51
N TYR A 45 -7.89 -1.71 9.41
CA TYR A 45 -8.93 -0.88 8.84
C TYR A 45 -10.19 -0.95 9.72
N PRO A 46 -10.80 0.17 10.12
CA PRO A 46 -12.02 0.17 10.92
C PRO A 46 -13.26 -0.12 10.04
N SER A 47 -13.41 -1.39 9.66
CA SER A 47 -14.42 -1.84 8.70
C SER A 47 -15.54 -2.71 9.29
N GLY A 48 -15.68 -2.75 10.63
CA GLY A 48 -16.73 -3.50 11.32
C GLY A 48 -16.25 -4.24 12.55
N ASN A 49 -16.11 -5.58 12.45
CA ASN A 49 -15.68 -6.42 13.55
C ASN A 49 -14.26 -6.96 13.33
N LEU A 50 -13.59 -7.29 14.42
CA LEU A 50 -12.37 -8.10 14.37
C LEU A 50 -12.69 -9.50 13.84
N HIS A 51 -11.74 -10.09 13.14
CA HIS A 51 -11.77 -11.49 12.72
C HIS A 51 -10.53 -12.23 13.21
N MET A 52 -10.49 -13.55 13.06
CA MET A 52 -9.39 -14.38 13.55
C MET A 52 -8.00 -14.00 13.01
N GLY A 53 -7.93 -13.40 11.83
CA GLY A 53 -6.68 -12.83 11.29
C GLY A 53 -6.12 -11.71 12.15
N HIS A 54 -6.98 -10.80 12.63
CA HIS A 54 -6.60 -9.77 13.59
C HIS A 54 -6.11 -10.38 14.92
N VAL A 55 -6.88 -11.36 15.46
CA VAL A 55 -6.50 -12.03 16.69
C VAL A 55 -5.12 -12.69 16.58
N ARG A 56 -4.87 -13.40 15.47
CA ARG A 56 -3.56 -14.03 15.21
C ARG A 56 -2.43 -13.00 15.18
N ASN A 57 -2.61 -11.92 14.41
CA ASN A 57 -1.58 -10.88 14.25
C ASN A 57 -1.25 -10.22 15.60
N TYR A 58 -2.26 -9.75 16.31
CA TYR A 58 -2.07 -8.96 17.53
C TYR A 58 -1.67 -9.80 18.74
N SER A 59 -2.07 -11.08 18.79
CA SER A 59 -1.61 -11.97 19.86
C SER A 59 -0.10 -12.23 19.81
N ILE A 60 0.49 -12.29 18.62
CA ILE A 60 1.95 -12.50 18.46
C ILE A 60 2.70 -11.29 19.03
N GLY A 61 2.30 -10.06 18.65
CA GLY A 61 2.92 -8.85 19.17
C GLY A 61 2.70 -8.67 20.66
N ASP A 62 1.49 -8.98 21.17
CA ASP A 62 1.19 -8.89 22.60
C ASP A 62 2.07 -9.82 23.45
N VAL A 63 2.31 -11.03 22.97
CA VAL A 63 3.25 -11.98 23.65
C VAL A 63 4.64 -11.38 23.73
N VAL A 64 5.14 -10.81 22.63
CA VAL A 64 6.46 -10.16 22.60
C VAL A 64 6.50 -8.96 23.55
N ALA A 65 5.48 -8.11 23.53
CA ALA A 65 5.38 -6.93 24.38
C ALA A 65 5.41 -7.31 25.86
N ARG A 66 4.61 -8.27 26.28
CA ARG A 66 4.57 -8.77 27.65
C ARG A 66 5.90 -9.39 28.07
N PHE A 67 6.49 -10.23 27.22
CA PHE A 67 7.77 -10.86 27.50
C PHE A 67 8.87 -9.81 27.71
N LYS A 68 8.93 -8.79 26.86
CA LYS A 68 9.92 -7.71 27.01
C LYS A 68 9.70 -6.88 28.27
N ARG A 69 8.45 -6.60 28.65
CA ARG A 69 8.17 -5.95 29.94
C ARG A 69 8.65 -6.80 31.13
N MET A 70 8.41 -8.10 31.09
CA MET A 70 8.91 -9.02 32.13
C MET A 70 10.43 -9.03 32.23
N GLN A 71 11.14 -8.74 31.12
CA GLN A 71 12.61 -8.58 31.10
C GLN A 71 13.07 -7.19 31.57
N GLY A 72 12.17 -6.30 31.99
CA GLY A 72 12.51 -4.96 32.49
C GLY A 72 12.67 -3.88 31.41
N PHE A 73 12.33 -4.17 30.16
CA PHE A 73 12.34 -3.14 29.11
C PHE A 73 11.22 -2.10 29.28
N ASN A 74 11.49 -0.88 28.85
CA ASN A 74 10.47 0.13 28.64
C ASN A 74 9.83 -0.11 27.27
N VAL A 75 8.64 -0.73 27.27
CA VAL A 75 7.99 -1.21 26.02
C VAL A 75 6.93 -0.23 25.57
N MET A 76 7.10 0.36 24.40
CA MET A 76 6.06 1.09 23.69
C MET A 76 5.32 0.14 22.75
N HIS A 77 4.01 -0.05 23.02
CA HIS A 77 3.13 -0.94 22.24
C HIS A 77 1.84 -0.18 21.93
N PRO A 78 1.85 0.69 20.89
CA PRO A 78 0.71 1.51 20.53
C PRO A 78 -0.31 0.73 19.71
N MET A 79 -1.55 1.24 19.65
CA MET A 79 -2.58 0.85 18.72
C MET A 79 -2.98 2.03 17.86
N GLY A 80 -3.36 1.78 16.64
CA GLY A 80 -3.90 2.81 15.73
C GLY A 80 -4.90 2.22 14.74
N TRP A 81 -5.47 3.12 13.94
CA TRP A 81 -6.50 2.80 12.95
C TRP A 81 -6.07 3.36 11.60
N ASP A 82 -5.93 2.49 10.62
CA ASP A 82 -5.74 2.90 9.22
C ASP A 82 -7.13 3.25 8.64
N ALA A 83 -7.49 4.53 8.76
CA ALA A 83 -8.88 4.97 8.72
C ALA A 83 -9.25 5.83 7.51
N PHE A 84 -8.34 6.03 6.56
CA PHE A 84 -8.62 6.66 5.28
C PHE A 84 -8.95 5.64 4.19
N GLY A 85 -9.62 6.11 3.15
CA GLY A 85 -9.72 5.44 1.87
C GLY A 85 -11.12 4.99 1.47
N LEU A 86 -11.21 4.40 0.28
CA LEU A 86 -12.42 3.98 -0.39
C LEU A 86 -13.33 3.00 0.42
N PRO A 87 -12.81 2.08 1.25
CA PRO A 87 -13.69 1.20 2.02
C PRO A 87 -14.65 1.96 2.94
N ALA A 88 -14.16 3.01 3.62
CA ALA A 88 -15.01 3.84 4.49
C ALA A 88 -16.03 4.66 3.68
N GLU A 89 -15.59 5.24 2.55
CA GLU A 89 -16.46 5.99 1.65
C GLU A 89 -17.56 5.11 1.05
N ASN A 90 -17.21 3.90 0.62
CA ASN A 90 -18.17 2.94 0.07
C ASN A 90 -19.22 2.52 1.09
N ALA A 91 -18.78 2.24 2.31
CA ALA A 91 -19.69 1.90 3.39
C ALA A 91 -20.61 3.07 3.72
N ALA A 92 -20.09 4.29 3.75
CA ALA A 92 -20.87 5.50 3.99
C ALA A 92 -21.94 5.72 2.91
N ILE A 93 -21.60 5.56 1.64
CA ILE A 93 -22.54 5.64 0.52
C ILE A 93 -23.62 4.56 0.67
N LYS A 94 -23.20 3.31 0.90
CA LYS A 94 -24.12 2.16 1.04
C LYS A 94 -25.12 2.34 2.17
N HIS A 95 -24.69 2.94 3.28
CA HIS A 95 -25.52 3.12 4.48
C HIS A 95 -26.12 4.53 4.59
N ASN A 96 -25.87 5.40 3.61
CA ASN A 96 -26.31 6.79 3.57
C ASN A 96 -25.94 7.56 4.85
N ILE A 97 -24.71 7.44 5.29
CA ILE A 97 -24.16 8.13 6.47
C ILE A 97 -22.83 8.81 6.11
N HIS A 98 -22.43 9.79 6.93
CA HIS A 98 -21.15 10.47 6.72
C HIS A 98 -19.98 9.50 7.01
N PRO A 99 -18.91 9.47 6.16
CA PRO A 99 -17.77 8.58 6.36
C PRO A 99 -17.13 8.65 7.74
N SER A 100 -16.98 9.85 8.30
CA SER A 100 -16.43 10.04 9.64
C SER A 100 -17.27 9.34 10.72
N VAL A 101 -18.59 9.45 10.65
CA VAL A 101 -19.49 8.80 11.61
C VAL A 101 -19.36 7.29 11.54
N TRP A 102 -19.34 6.73 10.33
CA TRP A 102 -19.14 5.30 10.12
C TRP A 102 -17.79 4.83 10.68
N THR A 103 -16.73 5.53 10.31
CA THR A 103 -15.36 5.17 10.67
C THR A 103 -15.16 5.19 12.19
N HIS A 104 -15.56 6.25 12.88
CA HIS A 104 -15.41 6.35 14.33
C HIS A 104 -16.28 5.35 15.09
N ALA A 105 -17.50 5.05 14.61
CA ALA A 105 -18.33 4.01 15.20
C ALA A 105 -17.67 2.61 15.10
N ASN A 106 -17.01 2.32 13.97
CA ASN A 106 -16.26 1.07 13.82
C ASN A 106 -14.99 1.05 14.70
N ILE A 107 -14.27 2.17 14.81
CA ILE A 107 -13.14 2.31 15.74
C ILE A 107 -13.57 1.97 17.16
N ASP A 108 -14.66 2.55 17.63
CA ASP A 108 -15.19 2.32 18.98
C ASP A 108 -15.56 0.85 19.21
N ASN A 109 -16.23 0.23 18.23
CA ASN A 109 -16.57 -1.19 18.28
C ASN A 109 -15.33 -2.09 18.33
N MET A 110 -14.38 -1.88 17.42
CA MET A 110 -13.17 -2.71 17.35
C MET A 110 -12.26 -2.46 18.56
N ARG A 111 -12.18 -1.23 19.08
CA ARG A 111 -11.47 -0.90 20.32
C ARG A 111 -12.04 -1.68 21.51
N ALA A 112 -13.36 -1.74 21.64
CA ALA A 112 -14.02 -2.51 22.68
C ALA A 112 -13.68 -4.01 22.56
N GLN A 113 -13.64 -4.55 21.35
CA GLN A 113 -13.25 -5.95 21.08
C GLN A 113 -11.78 -6.21 21.44
N LEU A 114 -10.85 -5.31 21.07
CA LEU A 114 -9.43 -5.42 21.42
C LEU A 114 -9.18 -5.36 22.92
N LYS A 115 -9.87 -4.45 23.62
CA LYS A 115 -9.83 -4.34 25.09
C LYS A 115 -10.33 -5.63 25.74
N ARG A 116 -11.40 -6.24 25.20
CA ARG A 116 -11.93 -7.51 25.70
C ARG A 116 -10.95 -8.69 25.48
N LEU A 117 -10.12 -8.66 24.44
CA LEU A 117 -9.03 -9.64 24.23
C LEU A 117 -7.89 -9.46 25.25
N GLY A 118 -7.86 -8.33 25.96
CA GLY A 118 -6.92 -8.06 27.04
C GLY A 118 -5.50 -7.78 26.59
N TYR A 119 -5.29 -7.31 25.36
CA TYR A 119 -3.97 -6.96 24.85
C TYR A 119 -3.33 -5.80 25.60
N SER A 120 -1.99 -5.84 25.68
CA SER A 120 -1.19 -4.89 26.45
C SER A 120 -0.83 -3.63 25.68
N TYR A 121 -1.81 -3.03 25.01
CA TYR A 121 -1.63 -1.76 24.30
C TYR A 121 -1.55 -0.58 25.25
N ASP A 122 -0.75 0.41 24.86
CA ASP A 122 -0.78 1.75 25.46
C ASP A 122 -1.89 2.58 24.78
N TRP A 123 -3.08 2.57 25.36
CA TRP A 123 -4.25 3.26 24.82
C TRP A 123 -4.14 4.79 24.90
N ASP A 124 -3.23 5.33 25.73
CA ASP A 124 -2.94 6.77 25.74
C ASP A 124 -2.20 7.22 24.46
N ARG A 125 -1.68 6.25 23.67
CA ARG A 125 -1.01 6.45 22.39
C ARG A 125 -1.82 5.96 21.20
N GLU A 126 -3.12 5.81 21.38
CA GLU A 126 -4.03 5.48 20.28
C GLU A 126 -4.06 6.62 19.26
N VAL A 127 -4.02 6.25 17.97
CA VAL A 127 -4.09 7.21 16.86
C VAL A 127 -5.08 6.72 15.80
N ALA A 128 -5.70 7.66 15.07
CA ALA A 128 -6.44 7.36 13.86
C ALA A 128 -5.88 8.21 12.72
N THR A 129 -5.54 7.56 11.60
CA THR A 129 -4.90 8.25 10.47
C THR A 129 -5.80 9.31 9.83
N CYS A 130 -7.12 9.20 10.02
CA CYS A 130 -8.10 10.18 9.54
C CYS A 130 -8.29 11.40 10.44
N ASP A 131 -7.66 11.44 11.61
CA ASP A 131 -7.79 12.57 12.54
C ASP A 131 -6.74 13.64 12.25
N GLU A 132 -7.13 14.92 12.44
CA GLU A 132 -6.26 16.07 12.18
C GLU A 132 -4.91 16.00 12.92
N PRO A 133 -4.84 15.63 14.22
CA PRO A 133 -3.56 15.52 14.92
C PRO A 133 -2.57 14.55 14.27
N TYR A 134 -3.06 13.61 13.47
CA TYR A 134 -2.24 12.67 12.71
C TYR A 134 -1.93 13.20 11.31
N TYR A 135 -2.94 13.42 10.44
CA TYR A 135 -2.71 13.71 9.03
C TYR A 135 -2.07 15.09 8.75
N ARG A 136 -2.14 16.03 9.71
CA ARG A 136 -1.40 17.29 9.59
C ARG A 136 0.11 17.10 9.37
N TRP A 137 0.68 16.02 9.91
CA TRP A 137 2.09 15.70 9.72
C TRP A 137 2.36 15.14 8.33
N GLU A 138 1.45 14.36 7.78
CA GLU A 138 1.52 13.89 6.39
C GLU A 138 1.48 15.08 5.41
N GLN A 139 0.60 16.05 5.68
CA GLN A 139 0.55 17.30 4.90
C GLN A 139 1.87 18.07 4.98
N LEU A 140 2.47 18.17 6.17
CA LEU A 140 3.77 18.81 6.35
C LEU A 140 4.88 18.08 5.57
N PHE A 141 4.90 16.75 5.62
CA PHE A 141 5.88 15.95 4.87
C PHE A 141 5.69 16.13 3.36
N PHE A 142 4.46 16.13 2.89
CA PHE A 142 4.16 16.39 1.48
C PHE A 142 4.73 17.75 1.02
N LEU A 143 4.50 18.80 1.78
CA LEU A 143 5.03 20.13 1.46
C LEU A 143 6.57 20.14 1.42
N ARG A 144 7.22 19.51 2.38
CA ARG A 144 8.68 19.38 2.42
C ARG A 144 9.24 18.57 1.26
N TRP A 145 8.55 17.52 0.83
CA TRP A 145 8.94 16.75 -0.35
C TRP A 145 8.75 17.56 -1.63
N LEU A 146 7.70 18.38 -1.71
CA LEU A 146 7.51 19.31 -2.82
C LEU A 146 8.64 20.34 -2.89
N GLU A 147 9.01 20.93 -1.76
CA GLU A 147 10.15 21.88 -1.65
C GLU A 147 11.49 21.23 -2.09
N LYS A 148 11.68 19.96 -1.80
CA LYS A 148 12.85 19.18 -2.23
C LYS A 148 12.78 18.69 -3.68
N GLY A 149 11.70 18.95 -4.39
CA GLY A 149 11.49 18.49 -5.76
C GLY A 149 11.25 16.98 -5.89
N LEU A 150 10.94 16.28 -4.78
CA LEU A 150 10.62 14.85 -4.78
C LEU A 150 9.17 14.57 -5.20
N VAL A 151 8.32 15.59 -5.19
CA VAL A 151 6.92 15.54 -5.61
C VAL A 151 6.73 16.43 -6.81
N TYR A 152 6.05 15.96 -7.83
CA TYR A 152 5.77 16.71 -9.04
C TYR A 152 4.39 16.37 -9.61
N ARG A 153 3.89 17.21 -10.52
CA ARG A 153 2.62 16.97 -11.21
C ARG A 153 2.88 16.70 -12.68
N LYS A 154 2.18 15.71 -13.23
CA LYS A 154 2.11 15.46 -14.68
C LYS A 154 0.75 14.92 -15.09
N LYS A 155 0.43 15.05 -16.37
CA LYS A 155 -0.67 14.29 -16.97
C LYS A 155 -0.25 12.83 -17.11
N ALA A 156 -1.14 11.94 -16.74
CA ALA A 156 -0.98 10.49 -16.92
C ALA A 156 -2.34 9.86 -17.16
N SER A 157 -2.34 8.80 -17.95
CA SER A 157 -3.51 7.96 -18.15
C SER A 157 -3.82 7.18 -16.88
N GLN A 158 -5.08 7.21 -16.46
CA GLN A 158 -5.57 6.56 -15.24
C GLN A 158 -6.82 5.73 -15.57
N ASN A 159 -6.95 4.59 -14.89
CA ASN A 159 -8.20 3.84 -14.93
C ASN A 159 -9.32 4.67 -14.30
N TRP A 160 -10.36 4.93 -15.05
CA TRP A 160 -11.48 5.77 -14.63
C TRP A 160 -12.79 5.01 -14.72
N CYS A 161 -13.55 4.97 -13.63
CA CYS A 161 -14.92 4.50 -13.67
C CYS A 161 -15.88 5.67 -13.89
N PRO A 162 -16.58 5.72 -15.03
CA PRO A 162 -17.49 6.85 -15.32
C PRO A 162 -18.75 6.85 -14.44
N HIS A 163 -19.19 5.68 -13.96
CA HIS A 163 -20.34 5.58 -13.06
C HIS A 163 -19.98 6.01 -11.62
N CYS A 164 -18.88 5.48 -11.07
CA CYS A 164 -18.42 5.85 -9.72
C CYS A 164 -17.74 7.23 -9.69
N ASN A 165 -17.43 7.80 -10.85
CA ASN A 165 -16.76 9.10 -11.02
C ASN A 165 -15.43 9.17 -10.23
N THR A 166 -14.62 8.11 -10.32
CA THR A 166 -13.38 7.98 -9.55
C THR A 166 -12.28 7.28 -10.33
N VAL A 167 -11.02 7.55 -9.92
CA VAL A 167 -9.84 6.79 -10.38
C VAL A 167 -9.81 5.45 -9.68
N LEU A 168 -9.37 4.43 -10.39
CA LEU A 168 -9.21 3.06 -9.89
C LEU A 168 -7.73 2.64 -9.94
N ALA A 169 -7.27 1.98 -8.89
CA ALA A 169 -6.01 1.24 -8.93
C ALA A 169 -6.14 0.02 -9.87
N ASN A 170 -5.03 -0.54 -10.33
CA ASN A 170 -5.08 -1.70 -11.24
C ASN A 170 -5.81 -2.89 -10.61
N GLU A 171 -5.63 -3.13 -9.32
CA GLU A 171 -6.29 -4.21 -8.56
C GLU A 171 -7.82 -4.01 -8.40
N GLN A 172 -8.30 -2.81 -8.74
CA GLN A 172 -9.72 -2.45 -8.71
C GLN A 172 -10.40 -2.55 -10.09
N VAL A 173 -9.66 -2.99 -11.08
CA VAL A 173 -10.17 -3.31 -12.42
C VAL A 173 -10.14 -4.82 -12.57
N VAL A 174 -11.31 -5.42 -12.67
CA VAL A 174 -11.49 -6.88 -12.80
C VAL A 174 -12.14 -7.15 -14.14
N ASP A 175 -11.48 -7.88 -15.01
CA ASP A 175 -11.94 -8.18 -16.37
C ASP A 175 -12.36 -6.92 -17.16
N GLY A 176 -11.62 -5.82 -17.01
CA GLY A 176 -11.91 -4.54 -17.64
C GLY A 176 -13.08 -3.76 -17.00
N LEU A 177 -13.64 -4.28 -15.93
CA LEU A 177 -14.79 -3.70 -15.23
C LEU A 177 -14.39 -3.11 -13.87
N CYS A 178 -15.16 -2.13 -13.43
CA CYS A 178 -15.01 -1.57 -12.08
C CYS A 178 -15.42 -2.60 -11.03
N TRP A 179 -14.55 -2.95 -10.12
CA TRP A 179 -14.77 -3.90 -9.02
C TRP A 179 -16.00 -3.61 -8.14
N ARG A 180 -16.51 -2.36 -8.21
CA ARG A 180 -17.61 -1.87 -7.37
C ARG A 180 -18.97 -1.91 -8.07
N CYS A 181 -19.02 -1.59 -9.36
CA CYS A 181 -20.29 -1.36 -10.06
C CYS A 181 -20.36 -2.04 -11.42
N ASP A 182 -19.39 -2.87 -11.77
CA ASP A 182 -19.29 -3.62 -13.02
C ASP A 182 -19.42 -2.76 -14.30
N THR A 183 -19.20 -1.45 -14.17
CA THR A 183 -19.16 -0.54 -15.33
C THR A 183 -17.82 -0.68 -16.03
N PRO A 184 -17.77 -0.74 -17.37
CA PRO A 184 -16.53 -0.74 -18.12
C PRO A 184 -15.63 0.45 -17.73
N VAL A 185 -14.37 0.14 -17.45
CA VAL A 185 -13.37 1.13 -17.08
C VAL A 185 -12.79 1.75 -18.34
N VAL A 186 -12.59 3.06 -18.32
CA VAL A 186 -11.99 3.80 -19.43
C VAL A 186 -10.67 4.42 -19.00
N GLN A 187 -9.77 4.62 -19.94
CA GLN A 187 -8.55 5.38 -19.70
C GLN A 187 -8.86 6.87 -19.78
N LYS A 188 -8.45 7.62 -18.75
CA LYS A 188 -8.65 9.07 -18.70
C LYS A 188 -7.35 9.78 -18.34
N GLU A 189 -6.98 10.76 -19.15
CA GLU A 189 -5.84 11.62 -18.82
C GLU A 189 -6.21 12.59 -17.71
N LEU A 190 -5.48 12.49 -16.61
CA LEU A 190 -5.64 13.36 -15.45
C LEU A 190 -4.28 13.90 -15.01
N THR A 191 -4.30 15.15 -14.55
CA THR A 191 -3.13 15.73 -13.88
C THR A 191 -3.07 15.21 -12.45
N GLN A 192 -2.05 14.41 -12.15
CA GLN A 192 -1.86 13.76 -10.86
C GLN A 192 -0.53 14.13 -10.22
N TRP A 193 -0.43 13.93 -8.92
CA TRP A 193 0.79 14.01 -8.15
C TRP A 193 1.60 12.72 -8.25
N PHE A 194 2.89 12.86 -8.40
CA PHE A 194 3.84 11.75 -8.47
C PHE A 194 4.99 11.97 -7.48
N LEU A 195 5.46 10.87 -6.90
CA LEU A 195 6.66 10.83 -6.07
C LEU A 195 7.81 10.25 -6.88
N LYS A 196 8.99 10.86 -6.83
CA LYS A 196 10.21 10.38 -7.50
C LYS A 196 10.85 9.22 -6.74
N ILE A 197 10.12 8.14 -6.54
CA ILE A 197 10.61 6.99 -5.76
C ILE A 197 11.81 6.30 -6.41
N THR A 198 11.94 6.37 -7.74
CA THR A 198 13.03 5.77 -8.50
C THR A 198 14.39 6.45 -8.26
N ASP A 199 14.41 7.70 -7.78
CA ASP A 199 15.64 8.40 -7.43
C ASP A 199 16.39 7.69 -6.27
N TYR A 200 15.69 6.88 -5.49
CA TYR A 200 16.23 6.10 -4.37
C TYR A 200 16.53 4.64 -4.71
N ALA A 201 16.29 4.20 -5.94
CA ALA A 201 16.38 2.78 -6.31
C ALA A 201 17.79 2.19 -6.07
N ASP A 202 18.84 2.90 -6.48
CA ASP A 202 20.23 2.45 -6.29
C ASP A 202 20.64 2.41 -4.82
N GLU A 203 20.26 3.43 -4.03
CA GLU A 203 20.51 3.48 -2.59
C GLU A 203 19.79 2.35 -1.86
N LEU A 204 18.50 2.14 -2.15
CA LEU A 204 17.72 1.06 -1.56
C LEU A 204 18.30 -0.31 -1.89
N LEU A 205 18.75 -0.52 -3.13
CA LEU A 205 19.39 -1.78 -3.52
C LEU A 205 20.70 -2.03 -2.77
N ALA A 206 21.54 -1.01 -2.64
CA ALA A 206 22.81 -1.09 -1.90
C ALA A 206 22.57 -1.35 -0.41
N ASP A 207 21.57 -0.69 0.17
CA ASP A 207 21.26 -0.75 1.60
C ASP A 207 20.59 -2.06 2.04
N LEU A 208 20.17 -2.92 1.12
CA LEU A 208 19.70 -4.27 1.45
C LEU A 208 20.74 -5.07 2.26
N SER A 209 22.04 -4.82 2.02
CA SER A 209 23.11 -5.46 2.78
C SER A 209 23.08 -5.10 4.28
N LYS A 210 22.59 -3.91 4.64
CA LYS A 210 22.44 -3.47 6.04
C LYS A 210 21.35 -4.22 6.81
N LEU A 211 20.47 -4.91 6.11
CA LEU A 211 19.33 -5.65 6.67
C LEU A 211 19.65 -7.14 6.87
N GLU A 212 20.79 -7.61 6.37
CA GLU A 212 21.21 -9.00 6.51
C GLU A 212 21.34 -9.40 7.98
N GLY A 213 20.87 -10.60 8.31
CA GLY A 213 20.81 -11.09 9.69
C GLY A 213 19.68 -10.53 10.55
N GLY A 214 19.03 -9.41 10.15
CA GLY A 214 17.87 -8.83 10.82
C GLY A 214 16.54 -9.08 10.11
N TRP A 215 16.59 -9.34 8.81
CA TRP A 215 15.43 -9.61 7.96
C TRP A 215 15.53 -11.00 7.34
N PRO A 216 14.39 -11.69 7.08
CA PRO A 216 14.39 -12.97 6.39
C PRO A 216 14.98 -12.86 4.97
N ASP A 217 15.86 -13.77 4.57
CA ASP A 217 16.52 -13.79 3.25
C ASP A 217 15.53 -13.76 2.08
N ARG A 218 14.38 -14.41 2.25
CA ARG A 218 13.30 -14.39 1.27
C ARG A 218 12.81 -12.95 1.00
N VAL A 219 12.66 -12.14 2.06
CA VAL A 219 12.21 -10.76 1.92
C VAL A 219 13.26 -9.92 1.22
N LEU A 220 14.54 -10.09 1.57
CA LEU A 220 15.65 -9.37 0.90
C LEU A 220 15.71 -9.73 -0.58
N SER A 221 15.51 -11.00 -0.93
CA SER A 221 15.46 -11.45 -2.33
C SER A 221 14.27 -10.86 -3.08
N MET A 222 13.09 -10.79 -2.45
CA MET A 222 11.91 -10.16 -3.03
C MET A 222 12.14 -8.67 -3.31
N GLN A 223 12.75 -7.94 -2.36
CA GLN A 223 13.08 -6.52 -2.53
C GLN A 223 14.09 -6.30 -3.66
N ARG A 224 15.14 -7.11 -3.72
CA ARG A 224 16.15 -7.04 -4.80
C ARG A 224 15.53 -7.27 -6.16
N ASN A 225 14.68 -8.29 -6.29
CA ASN A 225 14.00 -8.61 -7.54
C ASN A 225 12.99 -7.54 -7.94
N TRP A 226 12.31 -6.92 -6.96
CA TRP A 226 11.36 -5.83 -7.22
C TRP A 226 12.07 -4.58 -7.75
N ILE A 227 13.21 -4.19 -7.17
CA ILE A 227 14.02 -3.07 -7.67
C ILE A 227 14.54 -3.39 -9.06
N GLY A 228 14.99 -4.63 -9.30
CA GLY A 228 15.23 -5.19 -10.62
C GLY A 228 16.25 -4.40 -11.45
N LYS A 229 17.40 -3.99 -10.87
CA LYS A 229 18.41 -3.25 -11.60
C LYS A 229 18.88 -4.02 -12.83
N SER A 230 18.70 -3.43 -14.02
CA SER A 230 19.18 -3.94 -15.29
C SER A 230 20.32 -3.07 -15.82
N VAL A 231 21.34 -3.74 -16.39
CA VAL A 231 22.45 -3.08 -17.09
C VAL A 231 22.41 -3.53 -18.54
N GLY A 232 22.43 -2.57 -19.47
CA GLY A 232 22.31 -2.86 -20.89
C GLY A 232 22.73 -1.67 -21.75
N ALA A 233 22.33 -1.68 -23.00
CA ALA A 233 22.59 -0.64 -23.97
C ALA A 233 21.30 -0.09 -24.56
N GLU A 234 21.27 1.21 -24.84
CA GLU A 234 20.27 1.84 -25.68
C GLU A 234 20.75 1.76 -27.13
N ILE A 235 19.91 1.24 -28.03
CA ILE A 235 20.16 1.14 -29.45
C ILE A 235 19.14 2.00 -30.18
N THR A 236 19.63 2.81 -31.11
CA THR A 236 18.78 3.69 -31.94
C THR A 236 18.64 3.10 -33.34
N PHE A 237 17.41 2.89 -33.78
CA PHE A 237 17.07 2.46 -35.13
C PHE A 237 16.44 3.64 -35.88
N PRO A 238 17.15 4.28 -36.84
CA PRO A 238 16.59 5.35 -37.64
C PRO A 238 15.51 4.81 -38.57
N LEU A 239 14.43 5.59 -38.73
CA LEU A 239 13.41 5.28 -39.75
C LEU A 239 13.94 5.58 -41.17
N GLU A 240 13.60 4.72 -42.14
CA GLU A 240 13.97 4.89 -43.53
C GLU A 240 13.43 6.22 -44.11
N SER A 241 12.29 6.69 -43.62
CA SER A 241 11.73 8.01 -43.98
C SER A 241 12.60 9.19 -43.53
N GLY A 242 13.50 8.99 -42.62
CA GLY A 242 14.26 10.09 -41.94
C GLY A 242 13.46 10.92 -40.95
N GLU A 243 12.21 10.59 -40.69
CA GLU A 243 11.30 11.31 -39.79
C GLU A 243 11.19 10.69 -38.41
N GLY A 244 12.32 10.40 -37.78
CA GLY A 244 12.37 9.92 -36.40
C GLY A 244 13.19 8.65 -36.22
N ASP A 245 13.32 8.27 -34.96
CA ASP A 245 14.10 7.13 -34.52
C ASP A 245 13.30 6.27 -33.53
N ILE A 246 13.52 4.96 -33.59
CA ILE A 246 13.03 4.04 -32.56
C ILE A 246 14.21 3.70 -31.65
N LYS A 247 14.10 4.05 -30.37
CA LYS A 247 15.07 3.74 -29.34
C LYS A 247 14.61 2.55 -28.52
N VAL A 248 15.48 1.57 -28.38
CA VAL A 248 15.23 0.36 -27.59
C VAL A 248 16.33 0.16 -26.56
N PHE A 249 15.95 -0.27 -25.37
CA PHE A 249 16.89 -0.73 -24.36
C PHE A 249 16.98 -2.26 -24.43
N THR A 250 18.19 -2.80 -24.36
CA THR A 250 18.42 -4.25 -24.32
C THR A 250 19.54 -4.62 -23.36
N THR A 251 19.34 -5.71 -22.61
CA THR A 251 20.40 -6.34 -21.81
C THR A 251 21.30 -7.27 -22.65
N ARG A 252 20.93 -7.50 -23.93
CA ARG A 252 21.64 -8.37 -24.86
C ARG A 252 21.98 -7.64 -26.17
N PRO A 253 22.83 -6.60 -26.11
CA PRO A 253 23.22 -5.86 -27.34
C PRO A 253 23.93 -6.73 -28.35
N ASP A 254 24.54 -7.85 -27.95
CA ASP A 254 25.17 -8.84 -28.79
C ASP A 254 24.23 -9.52 -29.80
N THR A 255 22.91 -9.49 -29.53
CA THR A 255 21.89 -10.08 -30.39
C THR A 255 21.39 -9.16 -31.51
N VAL A 256 21.83 -7.90 -31.54
CA VAL A 256 21.33 -6.88 -32.49
C VAL A 256 21.47 -7.30 -33.95
N PHE A 257 22.52 -8.06 -34.30
CA PHE A 257 22.75 -8.54 -35.65
C PHE A 257 21.70 -9.55 -36.12
N GLY A 258 20.89 -10.11 -35.24
CA GLY A 258 19.79 -11.02 -35.57
C GLY A 258 18.42 -10.31 -35.67
N VAL A 259 18.36 -8.99 -35.55
CA VAL A 259 17.09 -8.23 -35.63
C VAL A 259 16.59 -8.19 -37.05
N THR A 260 15.38 -8.72 -37.27
CA THR A 260 14.73 -8.78 -38.60
C THR A 260 13.39 -8.02 -38.64
N PHE A 261 12.83 -7.68 -37.51
CA PHE A 261 11.60 -6.90 -37.40
C PHE A 261 11.57 -6.09 -36.09
N MET A 262 10.67 -5.12 -36.05
CA MET A 262 10.43 -4.25 -34.86
C MET A 262 8.94 -4.22 -34.56
N THR A 263 8.57 -4.37 -33.29
CA THR A 263 7.20 -4.16 -32.79
C THR A 263 7.14 -2.91 -31.93
N LEU A 264 6.07 -2.14 -32.09
CA LEU A 264 5.79 -0.99 -31.26
C LEU A 264 4.51 -1.24 -30.43
N ALA A 265 4.49 -0.73 -29.20
CA ALA A 265 3.27 -0.70 -28.43
C ALA A 265 2.23 0.20 -29.12
N PRO A 266 0.93 -0.10 -29.03
CA PRO A 266 -0.13 0.71 -29.64
C PRO A 266 -0.09 2.19 -29.25
N GLU A 267 0.37 2.48 -28.04
CA GLU A 267 0.48 3.82 -27.48
C GLU A 267 1.75 4.58 -27.88
N HIS A 268 2.63 3.96 -28.66
CA HIS A 268 3.89 4.58 -29.03
C HIS A 268 3.65 5.81 -29.93
N PRO A 269 4.30 6.96 -29.67
CA PRO A 269 4.04 8.21 -30.41
C PRO A 269 4.19 8.11 -31.93
N LEU A 270 5.03 7.23 -32.42
CA LEU A 270 5.26 7.03 -33.86
C LEU A 270 4.19 6.16 -34.55
N VAL A 271 3.34 5.46 -33.82
CA VAL A 271 2.39 4.51 -34.43
C VAL A 271 1.47 5.23 -35.41
N GLU A 272 0.89 6.36 -35.04
CA GLU A 272 -0.03 7.11 -35.90
C GLU A 272 0.64 7.52 -37.22
N SER A 273 1.85 8.04 -37.18
CA SER A 273 2.60 8.44 -38.39
C SER A 273 3.01 7.25 -39.27
N LEU A 274 3.29 6.10 -38.64
CA LEU A 274 3.73 4.92 -39.36
C LEU A 274 2.59 4.17 -40.05
N ILE A 275 1.36 4.22 -39.54
CA ILE A 275 0.21 3.55 -40.14
C ILE A 275 -0.56 4.42 -41.12
N SER A 276 -0.53 5.73 -40.97
CA SER A 276 -1.29 6.69 -41.79
C SER A 276 -0.92 6.57 -43.26
N GLY A 277 -1.94 6.46 -44.14
CA GLY A 277 -1.79 6.34 -45.56
C GLY A 277 -1.24 4.99 -46.04
N LYS A 278 -1.08 3.98 -45.19
CA LYS A 278 -0.62 2.63 -45.57
C LYS A 278 -1.81 1.73 -45.97
N PRO A 279 -1.58 0.76 -46.84
CA PRO A 279 -2.65 -0.14 -47.34
C PRO A 279 -3.42 -0.88 -46.24
N ASN A 280 -2.76 -1.16 -45.13
CA ASN A 280 -3.31 -1.86 -43.94
C ASN A 280 -3.72 -0.94 -42.78
N GLU A 281 -3.85 0.37 -43.04
CA GLU A 281 -4.19 1.35 -41.96
C GLU A 281 -5.46 0.96 -41.20
N ALA A 282 -6.52 0.58 -41.91
CA ALA A 282 -7.80 0.22 -41.28
C ALA A 282 -7.69 -0.99 -40.35
N GLU A 283 -6.92 -2.02 -40.78
CA GLU A 283 -6.65 -3.22 -39.97
C GLU A 283 -5.81 -2.89 -38.73
N ALA A 284 -4.76 -2.06 -38.92
CA ALA A 284 -3.91 -1.62 -37.83
C ALA A 284 -4.70 -0.82 -36.78
N ARG A 285 -5.59 0.10 -37.19
CA ARG A 285 -6.46 0.85 -36.28
C ARG A 285 -7.41 -0.05 -35.50
N ALA A 286 -8.02 -1.03 -36.16
CA ALA A 286 -8.88 -2.00 -35.50
C ALA A 286 -8.11 -2.88 -34.50
N PHE A 287 -6.87 -3.24 -34.81
CA PHE A 287 -5.99 -3.94 -33.89
C PHE A 287 -5.66 -3.10 -32.66
N ILE A 288 -5.26 -1.83 -32.84
CA ILE A 288 -4.96 -0.89 -31.76
C ILE A 288 -6.15 -0.74 -30.81
N GLU A 289 -7.36 -0.50 -31.37
CA GLU A 289 -8.59 -0.36 -30.57
C GLU A 289 -8.89 -1.63 -29.75
N ARG A 290 -8.74 -2.80 -30.36
CA ARG A 290 -8.92 -4.07 -29.67
C ARG A 290 -7.90 -4.27 -28.57
N THR A 291 -6.64 -3.92 -28.80
CA THR A 291 -5.55 -4.09 -27.83
C THR A 291 -5.66 -3.12 -26.64
N HIS A 292 -6.19 -1.92 -26.85
CA HIS A 292 -6.48 -0.98 -25.76
C HIS A 292 -7.48 -1.52 -24.74
N ASN A 293 -8.36 -2.42 -25.16
CA ASN A 293 -9.40 -3.04 -24.33
C ASN A 293 -8.99 -4.41 -23.77
N MET A 294 -7.80 -4.90 -24.11
CA MET A 294 -7.27 -6.17 -23.56
C MET A 294 -6.62 -5.93 -22.18
N ASP A 295 -6.76 -6.92 -21.32
CA ASP A 295 -6.07 -6.91 -20.03
C ASP A 295 -4.55 -7.00 -20.27
N ARG A 296 -3.75 -6.20 -19.56
CA ARG A 296 -2.29 -6.15 -19.73
C ARG A 296 -1.55 -7.36 -19.15
N ILE A 297 -2.27 -8.33 -18.62
CA ILE A 297 -1.73 -9.49 -17.92
C ILE A 297 -1.87 -10.78 -18.75
N ASP A 298 -2.60 -10.76 -19.87
CA ASP A 298 -2.76 -11.92 -20.79
C ASP A 298 -1.72 -11.93 -21.90
#